data_b299c6d7d03d42fbc3fef19def59131b
#
_entry.id   b299c6d7d03d42fbc3fef19def59131b
#
_cell.length_a   1.000
_cell.length_b   1.000
_cell.length_c   1.000
_cell.angle_alpha   90.00
_cell.angle_beta   90.00
_cell.angle_gamma   90.00
#
_symmetry.space_group_name_H-M   'P 1'
#
loop_
_entity.id
_entity.type
_entity.pdbx_description
1 polymer ?
#
loop_
_entity_poly.entity_id
_entity_poly.type
_entity_poly.pdbx_seq_one_letter_code
_entity_poly.pdbx_strand_id
1 'polypeptide(L)'
;RSRGRGDVYKRQFYGFSKKKAYDAVQKYRKRYNKTGIFECKLYPGVEKCIRTLKEQGYRIGMASSKPEVSCKRILEHFGILPLFDDVVGATFDGTRDKKSEILKEVMHRWSHIPKSEMCLIGDTMFDVNGAKELGIFCIAVSYGFGDVEEMKAAGVAGMCDSLEQLPELLRKLHTCDVHKN
;
A
#
# COMPACT_ATOMS: atom_id res chain seq x y z
N ARG A 1 -10.10 6.00 1.76
CA ARG A 1 -11.52 6.30 1.48
C ARG A 1 -11.86 5.78 0.10
N SER A 2 -12.82 4.85 -0.01
CA SER A 2 -13.20 4.24 -1.27
C SER A 2 -13.62 5.29 -2.32
N ARG A 3 -13.24 5.09 -3.58
CA ARG A 3 -13.51 6.00 -4.70
C ARG A 3 -14.99 6.16 -5.04
N GLY A 4 -15.84 5.19 -4.68
CA GLY A 4 -17.27 5.27 -4.88
C GLY A 4 -17.97 6.28 -3.95
N ARG A 5 -17.28 6.81 -2.95
CA ARG A 5 -17.84 7.75 -1.97
C ARG A 5 -17.44 9.22 -2.20
N GLY A 6 -16.70 9.52 -3.26
CA GLY A 6 -16.27 10.89 -3.52
C GLY A 6 -17.42 11.87 -3.79
N ASP A 7 -18.47 11.41 -4.44
CA ASP A 7 -19.71 12.18 -4.67
C ASP A 7 -20.54 12.31 -3.38
N VAL A 8 -20.63 11.25 -2.58
CA VAL A 8 -21.30 11.26 -1.27
C VAL A 8 -20.60 12.23 -0.33
N TYR A 9 -19.26 12.15 -0.20
CA TYR A 9 -18.48 13.09 0.61
C TYR A 9 -18.67 14.54 0.18
N LYS A 10 -18.61 14.84 -1.12
CA LYS A 10 -18.81 16.21 -1.64
C LYS A 10 -20.22 16.73 -1.39
N ARG A 11 -21.22 15.88 -1.42
CA ARG A 11 -22.60 16.25 -1.06
C ARG A 11 -22.73 16.57 0.42
N GLN A 12 -22.21 15.69 1.29
CA GLN A 12 -22.34 15.84 2.75
C GLN A 12 -21.50 17.00 3.29
N PHE A 13 -20.27 17.16 2.79
CA PHE A 13 -19.33 18.12 3.35
C PHE A 13 -19.43 19.51 2.73
N TYR A 14 -19.75 19.61 1.42
CA TYR A 14 -19.83 20.88 0.70
C TYR A 14 -21.25 21.27 0.32
N GLY A 15 -22.27 20.53 0.72
CA GLY A 15 -23.66 20.82 0.38
C GLY A 15 -23.96 20.77 -1.12
N PHE A 16 -23.18 20.04 -1.92
CA PHE A 16 -23.38 19.99 -3.36
C PHE A 16 -24.61 19.19 -3.73
N SER A 17 -25.38 19.68 -4.74
CA SER A 17 -26.39 18.87 -5.41
C SER A 17 -25.76 17.62 -6.03
N LYS A 18 -26.54 16.57 -6.27
CA LYS A 18 -26.06 15.30 -6.87
C LYS A 18 -25.32 15.56 -8.18
N LYS A 19 -25.87 16.40 -9.06
CA LYS A 19 -25.26 16.80 -10.35
C LYS A 19 -23.92 17.52 -10.13
N LYS A 20 -23.89 18.55 -9.27
CA LYS A 20 -22.68 19.34 -8.99
C LYS A 20 -21.58 18.47 -8.37
N ALA A 21 -21.93 17.53 -7.49
CA ALA A 21 -20.97 16.58 -6.91
C ALA A 21 -20.38 15.65 -7.99
N TYR A 22 -21.22 15.12 -8.87
CA TYR A 22 -20.78 14.29 -10.00
C TYR A 22 -19.83 15.06 -10.93
N ASP A 23 -20.20 16.25 -11.37
CA ASP A 23 -19.39 17.10 -12.26
C ASP A 23 -18.03 17.43 -11.60
N ALA A 24 -18.03 17.75 -10.31
CA ALA A 24 -16.80 18.02 -9.57
C ALA A 24 -15.89 16.78 -9.49
N VAL A 25 -16.45 15.59 -9.32
CA VAL A 25 -15.68 14.33 -9.36
C VAL A 25 -15.10 14.08 -10.74
N GLN A 26 -15.87 14.33 -11.82
CA GLN A 26 -15.37 14.14 -13.20
C GLN A 26 -14.22 15.12 -13.52
N LYS A 27 -14.36 16.41 -13.15
CA LYS A 27 -13.27 17.40 -13.29
C LYS A 27 -12.02 16.99 -12.52
N TYR A 28 -12.18 16.55 -11.26
CA TYR A 28 -11.07 16.04 -10.44
C TYR A 28 -10.38 14.84 -11.11
N ARG A 29 -11.16 13.85 -11.57
CA ARG A 29 -10.62 12.65 -12.22
C ARG A 29 -9.83 13.00 -13.49
N LYS A 30 -10.37 13.91 -14.32
CA LYS A 30 -9.70 14.36 -15.55
C LYS A 30 -8.35 15.01 -15.26
N ARG A 31 -8.28 15.93 -14.27
CA ARG A 31 -7.03 16.57 -13.86
C ARG A 31 -6.08 15.55 -13.21
N TYR A 32 -6.60 14.74 -12.28
CA TYR A 32 -5.79 13.73 -11.57
C TYR A 32 -5.15 12.76 -12.55
N ASN A 33 -5.90 12.21 -13.49
CA ASN A 33 -5.37 11.24 -14.44
C ASN A 33 -4.33 11.82 -15.42
N LYS A 34 -4.38 13.13 -15.68
CA LYS A 34 -3.45 13.80 -16.61
C LYS A 34 -2.18 14.29 -15.91
N THR A 35 -2.32 14.97 -14.79
CA THR A 35 -1.22 15.64 -14.06
C THR A 35 -1.14 15.27 -12.60
N GLY A 36 -2.25 15.30 -11.88
CA GLY A 36 -2.26 15.12 -10.43
C GLY A 36 -1.75 13.76 -9.95
N ILE A 37 -1.79 12.74 -10.80
CA ILE A 37 -1.22 11.42 -10.50
C ILE A 37 0.30 11.47 -10.31
N PHE A 38 0.97 12.41 -10.95
CA PHE A 38 2.42 12.61 -10.90
C PHE A 38 2.84 13.70 -9.91
N GLU A 39 1.87 14.40 -9.28
CA GLU A 39 2.12 15.36 -8.20
C GLU A 39 2.38 14.63 -6.87
N CYS A 40 3.36 13.73 -6.88
CA CYS A 40 3.82 12.96 -5.73
C CYS A 40 5.34 12.82 -5.79
N LYS A 41 5.93 12.44 -4.67
CA LYS A 41 7.37 12.20 -4.56
C LYS A 41 7.59 10.84 -3.91
N LEU A 42 8.67 10.18 -4.27
CA LEU A 42 9.16 9.03 -3.51
C LEU A 42 9.75 9.51 -2.18
N TYR A 43 9.57 8.72 -1.15
CA TYR A 43 10.35 8.91 0.07
C TYR A 43 11.85 8.72 -0.24
N PRO A 44 12.74 9.47 0.43
CA PRO A 44 14.18 9.30 0.26
C PRO A 44 14.59 7.83 0.49
N GLY A 45 15.43 7.30 -0.39
CA GLY A 45 15.97 5.94 -0.24
C GLY A 45 15.07 4.79 -0.74
N VAL A 46 13.84 5.04 -1.20
CA VAL A 46 12.91 3.97 -1.67
C VAL A 46 13.57 3.07 -2.70
N GLU A 47 14.12 3.64 -3.77
CA GLU A 47 14.74 2.84 -4.84
C GLU A 47 15.90 1.99 -4.32
N LYS A 48 16.79 2.60 -3.53
CA LYS A 48 17.93 1.90 -2.93
C LYS A 48 17.47 0.76 -2.03
N CYS A 49 16.49 1.01 -1.17
CA CYS A 49 15.94 -0.01 -0.28
C CYS A 49 15.37 -1.20 -1.06
N ILE A 50 14.55 -0.94 -2.09
CA ILE A 50 13.96 -2.00 -2.92
C ILE A 50 15.05 -2.81 -3.63
N ARG A 51 16.07 -2.17 -4.20
CA ARG A 51 17.20 -2.86 -4.85
C ARG A 51 17.95 -3.76 -3.85
N THR A 52 18.26 -3.24 -2.66
CA THR A 52 18.90 -4.02 -1.59
C THR A 52 18.06 -5.25 -1.21
N LEU A 53 16.76 -5.10 -1.06
CA LEU A 53 15.87 -6.24 -0.76
C LEU A 53 15.83 -7.25 -1.91
N LYS A 54 15.80 -6.81 -3.16
CA LYS A 54 15.87 -7.70 -4.33
C LYS A 54 17.20 -8.47 -4.37
N GLU A 55 18.33 -7.82 -4.09
CA GLU A 55 19.66 -8.45 -3.99
C GLU A 55 19.72 -9.50 -2.88
N GLN A 56 18.94 -9.30 -1.80
CA GLN A 56 18.77 -10.26 -0.70
C GLN A 56 17.78 -11.39 -1.01
N GLY A 57 17.20 -11.43 -2.22
CA GLY A 57 16.29 -12.48 -2.67
C GLY A 57 14.81 -12.24 -2.34
N TYR A 58 14.45 -11.09 -1.77
CA TYR A 58 13.03 -10.77 -1.51
C TYR A 58 12.25 -10.52 -2.81
N ARG A 59 11.02 -11.00 -2.85
CA ARG A 59 10.02 -10.59 -3.83
C ARG A 59 9.32 -9.33 -3.36
N ILE A 60 9.15 -8.37 -4.26
CA ILE A 60 8.59 -7.07 -3.95
C ILE A 60 7.26 -6.88 -4.67
N GLY A 61 6.18 -6.77 -3.91
CA GLY A 61 4.84 -6.46 -4.41
C GLY A 61 4.33 -5.12 -3.93
N MET A 62 3.59 -4.41 -4.79
CA MET A 62 2.81 -3.25 -4.37
C MET A 62 1.37 -3.65 -4.10
N ALA A 63 0.84 -3.30 -2.92
CA ALA A 63 -0.56 -3.44 -2.55
C ALA A 63 -1.14 -2.07 -2.19
N SER A 64 -1.94 -1.47 -3.06
CA SER A 64 -2.42 -0.09 -2.91
C SER A 64 -3.91 0.07 -3.10
N SER A 65 -4.55 0.92 -2.28
CA SER A 65 -5.94 1.36 -2.50
C SER A 65 -6.11 2.32 -3.69
N LYS A 66 -5.02 2.71 -4.37
CA LYS A 66 -5.12 3.34 -5.70
C LYS A 66 -5.46 2.28 -6.76
N PRO A 67 -6.10 2.63 -7.88
CA PRO A 67 -6.27 1.68 -8.99
C PRO A 67 -4.93 1.15 -9.46
N GLU A 68 -4.91 -0.14 -9.77
CA GLU A 68 -3.72 -0.85 -10.24
C GLU A 68 -3.05 -0.14 -11.42
N VAL A 69 -3.84 0.30 -12.40
CA VAL A 69 -3.34 1.07 -13.57
C VAL A 69 -2.67 2.38 -13.17
N SER A 70 -3.18 3.03 -12.12
CA SER A 70 -2.60 4.27 -11.59
C SER A 70 -1.29 3.98 -10.85
N CYS A 71 -1.22 2.87 -10.12
CA CYS A 71 0.00 2.44 -9.45
C CYS A 71 1.11 2.17 -10.47
N LYS A 72 0.83 1.40 -11.53
CA LYS A 72 1.80 1.11 -12.59
C LYS A 72 2.33 2.39 -13.25
N ARG A 73 1.44 3.32 -13.63
CA ARG A 73 1.84 4.62 -14.20
C ARG A 73 2.73 5.46 -13.28
N ILE A 74 2.49 5.45 -11.96
CA ILE A 74 3.34 6.14 -11.00
C ILE A 74 4.72 5.48 -10.93
N LEU A 75 4.78 4.17 -10.85
CA LEU A 75 6.04 3.42 -10.81
C LEU A 75 6.86 3.59 -12.09
N GLU A 76 6.18 3.62 -13.25
CA GLU A 76 6.80 3.93 -14.56
C GLU A 76 7.38 5.34 -14.58
N HIS A 77 6.61 6.32 -14.09
CA HIS A 77 7.04 7.73 -14.02
C HIS A 77 8.33 7.90 -13.22
N PHE A 78 8.50 7.13 -12.14
CA PHE A 78 9.72 7.12 -11.34
C PHE A 78 10.79 6.14 -11.83
N GLY A 79 10.54 5.39 -12.89
CA GLY A 79 11.49 4.41 -13.45
C GLY A 79 11.72 3.17 -12.58
N ILE A 80 10.87 2.93 -11.58
CA ILE A 80 11.03 1.83 -10.60
C ILE A 80 10.06 0.66 -10.80
N LEU A 81 9.17 0.71 -11.80
CA LEU A 81 8.25 -0.39 -12.06
C LEU A 81 8.96 -1.75 -12.23
N PRO A 82 10.11 -1.86 -12.93
CA PRO A 82 10.81 -3.13 -13.08
C PRO A 82 11.34 -3.75 -11.78
N LEU A 83 11.37 -2.99 -10.69
CA LEU A 83 11.80 -3.50 -9.38
C LEU A 83 10.68 -4.26 -8.65
N PHE A 84 9.44 -4.16 -9.11
CA PHE A 84 8.30 -4.83 -8.52
C PHE A 84 7.97 -6.11 -9.27
N ASP A 85 7.84 -7.21 -8.55
CA ASP A 85 7.45 -8.51 -9.11
C ASP A 85 5.94 -8.57 -9.37
N ASP A 86 5.14 -7.78 -8.63
CA ASP A 86 3.71 -7.59 -8.90
C ASP A 86 3.22 -6.22 -8.41
N VAL A 87 2.14 -5.74 -9.02
CA VAL A 87 1.47 -4.51 -8.64
C VAL A 87 -0.03 -4.76 -8.57
N VAL A 88 -0.56 -4.78 -7.36
CA VAL A 88 -1.98 -4.98 -7.10
C VAL A 88 -2.59 -3.69 -6.54
N GLY A 89 -3.65 -3.24 -7.17
CA GLY A 89 -4.37 -2.04 -6.77
C GLY A 89 -5.87 -2.27 -6.66
N ALA A 90 -6.61 -1.24 -6.26
CA ALA A 90 -8.06 -1.24 -6.31
C ALA A 90 -8.57 -1.39 -7.74
N THR A 91 -9.78 -1.94 -7.90
CA THR A 91 -10.49 -1.97 -9.18
C THR A 91 -11.35 -0.72 -9.35
N PHE A 92 -11.67 -0.38 -10.60
CA PHE A 92 -12.52 0.79 -10.88
C PHE A 92 -13.99 0.56 -10.54
N ASP A 93 -14.45 -0.68 -10.60
CA ASP A 93 -15.81 -1.11 -10.28
C ASP A 93 -16.09 -1.22 -8.77
N GLY A 94 -15.01 -1.16 -7.95
CA GLY A 94 -15.10 -1.23 -6.49
C GLY A 94 -15.23 -2.64 -5.93
N THR A 95 -15.07 -3.67 -6.77
CA THR A 95 -15.08 -5.08 -6.32
C THR A 95 -13.86 -5.42 -5.46
N ARG A 96 -12.80 -4.61 -5.52
CA ARG A 96 -11.59 -4.72 -4.71
C ARG A 96 -11.14 -3.31 -4.31
N ASP A 97 -11.55 -2.82 -3.13
CA ASP A 97 -11.19 -1.48 -2.66
C ASP A 97 -10.64 -1.45 -1.22
N LYS A 98 -10.90 -2.48 -0.42
CA LYS A 98 -10.37 -2.62 0.93
C LYS A 98 -8.95 -3.17 0.90
N LYS A 99 -8.14 -2.80 1.89
CA LYS A 99 -6.76 -3.31 1.99
C LYS A 99 -6.71 -4.85 2.04
N SER A 100 -7.58 -5.47 2.82
CA SER A 100 -7.63 -6.94 2.93
C SER A 100 -8.02 -7.61 1.60
N GLU A 101 -8.88 -7.02 0.80
CA GLU A 101 -9.24 -7.55 -0.53
C GLU A 101 -8.06 -7.47 -1.52
N ILE A 102 -7.31 -6.36 -1.46
CA ILE A 102 -6.11 -6.16 -2.27
C ILE A 102 -5.03 -7.16 -1.87
N LEU A 103 -4.82 -7.37 -0.57
CA LEU A 103 -3.86 -8.34 -0.06
C LEU A 103 -4.26 -9.78 -0.39
N LYS A 104 -5.56 -10.12 -0.34
CA LYS A 104 -6.07 -11.42 -0.81
C LYS A 104 -5.71 -11.69 -2.27
N GLU A 105 -5.79 -10.67 -3.12
CA GLU A 105 -5.38 -10.77 -4.52
C GLU A 105 -3.86 -10.99 -4.66
N VAL A 106 -3.03 -10.27 -3.87
CA VAL A 106 -1.57 -10.53 -3.83
C VAL A 106 -1.30 -11.98 -3.43
N MET A 107 -1.95 -12.46 -2.37
CA MET A 107 -1.78 -13.84 -1.88
C MET A 107 -2.27 -14.87 -2.90
N HIS A 108 -3.30 -14.57 -3.66
CA HIS A 108 -3.77 -15.43 -4.74
C HIS A 108 -2.73 -15.53 -5.86
N ARG A 109 -2.19 -14.40 -6.31
CA ARG A 109 -1.12 -14.36 -7.34
C ARG A 109 0.17 -15.03 -6.86
N TRP A 110 0.45 -14.95 -5.56
CA TRP A 110 1.62 -15.53 -4.92
C TRP A 110 1.28 -16.76 -4.07
N SER A 111 0.33 -17.58 -4.54
CA SER A 111 -0.18 -18.75 -3.81
C SER A 111 0.86 -19.82 -3.47
N HIS A 112 2.01 -19.77 -4.13
CA HIS A 112 3.18 -20.62 -3.84
C HIS A 112 4.05 -20.11 -2.68
N ILE A 113 3.78 -18.91 -2.14
CA ILE A 113 4.51 -18.32 -1.01
C ILE A 113 3.66 -18.50 0.26
N PRO A 114 4.20 -19.14 1.32
CA PRO A 114 3.49 -19.25 2.59
C PRO A 114 3.23 -17.88 3.23
N LYS A 115 2.13 -17.76 3.97
CA LYS A 115 1.78 -16.52 4.70
C LYS A 115 2.85 -16.10 5.71
N SER A 116 3.52 -17.06 6.33
CA SER A 116 4.63 -16.84 7.26
C SER A 116 5.84 -16.17 6.62
N GLU A 117 5.95 -16.25 5.30
CA GLU A 117 7.01 -15.58 4.53
C GLU A 117 6.57 -14.24 3.93
N MET A 118 5.32 -13.80 4.22
CA MET A 118 4.78 -12.54 3.73
C MET A 118 4.82 -11.46 4.82
N CYS A 119 5.31 -10.27 4.45
CA CYS A 119 5.29 -9.10 5.32
C CYS A 119 4.73 -7.90 4.56
N LEU A 120 3.73 -7.24 5.14
CA LEU A 120 3.23 -5.95 4.64
C LEU A 120 4.04 -4.81 5.27
N ILE A 121 4.51 -3.89 4.45
CA ILE A 121 5.05 -2.62 4.90
C ILE A 121 3.98 -1.55 4.67
N GLY A 122 3.57 -0.88 5.73
CA GLY A 122 2.47 0.08 5.65
C GLY A 122 2.63 1.26 6.59
N ASP A 123 1.86 2.31 6.35
CA ASP A 123 1.94 3.57 7.09
C ASP A 123 0.63 3.97 7.78
N THR A 124 -0.38 3.10 7.75
CA THR A 124 -1.69 3.39 8.33
C THR A 124 -2.31 2.18 9.03
N MET A 125 -3.29 2.44 9.91
CA MET A 125 -4.10 1.40 10.52
C MET A 125 -4.87 0.53 9.51
N PHE A 126 -5.11 1.04 8.29
CA PHE A 126 -5.71 0.21 7.23
C PHE A 126 -4.77 -0.92 6.80
N ASP A 127 -3.46 -0.64 6.77
CA ASP A 127 -2.43 -1.64 6.46
C ASP A 127 -2.31 -2.65 7.60
N VAL A 128 -2.19 -2.17 8.83
CA VAL A 128 -2.09 -3.02 10.03
C VAL A 128 -3.29 -3.94 10.15
N ASN A 129 -4.51 -3.40 10.05
CA ASN A 129 -5.74 -4.19 10.13
C ASN A 129 -5.88 -5.18 8.97
N GLY A 130 -5.48 -4.77 7.75
CA GLY A 130 -5.49 -5.65 6.58
C GLY A 130 -4.54 -6.83 6.71
N ALA A 131 -3.33 -6.61 7.20
CA ALA A 131 -2.36 -7.65 7.48
C ALA A 131 -2.85 -8.60 8.60
N LYS A 132 -3.37 -8.03 9.69
CA LYS A 132 -3.91 -8.78 10.83
C LYS A 132 -5.09 -9.68 10.43
N GLU A 133 -6.04 -9.16 9.62
CA GLU A 133 -7.18 -9.93 9.10
C GLU A 133 -6.72 -11.19 8.34
N LEU A 134 -5.57 -11.11 7.67
CA LEU A 134 -5.07 -12.19 6.83
C LEU A 134 -4.00 -13.05 7.50
N GLY A 135 -3.55 -12.69 8.70
CA GLY A 135 -2.53 -13.42 9.44
C GLY A 135 -1.15 -13.35 8.78
N ILE A 136 -0.79 -12.19 8.20
CA ILE A 136 0.55 -11.90 7.70
C ILE A 136 1.23 -10.85 8.59
N PHE A 137 2.56 -10.83 8.60
CA PHE A 137 3.31 -9.83 9.34
C PHE A 137 3.07 -8.41 8.80
N CYS A 138 3.15 -7.43 9.69
CA CYS A 138 3.13 -6.02 9.31
C CYS A 138 4.28 -5.28 10.00
N ILE A 139 5.11 -4.62 9.22
CA ILE A 139 6.02 -3.58 9.71
C ILE A 139 5.38 -2.23 9.40
N ALA A 140 5.18 -1.41 10.43
CA ALA A 140 4.67 -0.06 10.24
C ALA A 140 5.83 0.93 10.06
N VAL A 141 5.63 1.95 9.21
CA VAL A 141 6.59 3.04 9.04
C VAL A 141 6.10 4.29 9.76
N SER A 142 6.98 4.96 10.51
CA SER A 142 6.62 6.12 11.35
C SER A 142 6.56 7.44 10.56
N TYR A 143 7.17 7.50 9.39
CA TYR A 143 7.24 8.71 8.54
C TYR A 143 6.05 8.85 7.56
N GLY A 144 5.03 8.00 7.69
CA GLY A 144 3.81 8.04 6.88
C GLY A 144 2.71 8.91 7.47
N PHE A 145 1.46 8.55 7.17
CA PHE A 145 0.27 9.34 7.54
C PHE A 145 -0.50 8.80 8.75
N GLY A 146 -0.16 7.60 9.25
CA GLY A 146 -0.85 6.96 10.36
C GLY A 146 -0.38 7.44 11.72
N ASP A 147 -1.19 7.17 12.74
CA ASP A 147 -0.82 7.39 14.12
C ASP A 147 0.14 6.29 14.59
N VAL A 148 1.34 6.68 14.97
CA VAL A 148 2.43 5.76 15.35
C VAL A 148 2.07 4.96 16.60
N GLU A 149 1.48 5.61 17.60
CA GLU A 149 1.13 4.97 18.85
C GLU A 149 -0.05 3.99 18.68
N GLU A 150 -1.02 4.34 17.83
CA GLU A 150 -2.12 3.45 17.49
C GLU A 150 -1.60 2.20 16.75
N MET A 151 -0.68 2.36 15.80
CA MET A 151 -0.09 1.23 15.08
C MET A 151 0.75 0.33 15.98
N LYS A 152 1.54 0.90 16.92
CA LYS A 152 2.27 0.12 17.94
C LYS A 152 1.33 -0.67 18.85
N ALA A 153 0.29 -0.02 19.36
CA ALA A 153 -0.71 -0.65 20.22
C ALA A 153 -1.46 -1.80 19.51
N ALA A 154 -1.59 -1.73 18.20
CA ALA A 154 -2.20 -2.78 17.39
C ALA A 154 -1.33 -4.04 17.25
N GLY A 155 -0.06 -4.02 17.71
CA GLY A 155 0.82 -5.20 17.71
C GLY A 155 1.45 -5.48 16.36
N VAL A 156 2.02 -4.47 15.71
CA VAL A 156 2.84 -4.65 14.51
C VAL A 156 4.11 -5.44 14.82
N ALA A 157 4.62 -6.18 13.85
CA ALA A 157 5.83 -6.99 13.99
C ALA A 157 7.11 -6.14 14.14
N GLY A 158 7.05 -4.86 13.74
CA GLY A 158 8.13 -3.91 13.89
C GLY A 158 7.72 -2.51 13.49
N MET A 159 8.49 -1.52 13.98
CA MET A 159 8.40 -0.13 13.54
C MET A 159 9.67 0.25 12.79
N CYS A 160 9.51 0.98 11.70
CA CYS A 160 10.58 1.41 10.81
C CYS A 160 10.56 2.94 10.70
N ASP A 161 11.59 3.59 11.24
CA ASP A 161 11.69 5.05 11.23
C ASP A 161 12.41 5.59 9.99
N SER A 162 13.12 4.72 9.28
CA SER A 162 13.73 5.03 7.99
C SER A 162 13.83 3.77 7.13
N LEU A 163 13.88 3.95 5.80
CA LEU A 163 13.99 2.83 4.85
C LEU A 163 15.31 2.05 4.97
N GLU A 164 16.34 2.66 5.53
CA GLU A 164 17.63 2.01 5.78
C GLU A 164 17.52 0.89 6.83
N GLN A 165 16.56 0.99 7.76
CA GLN A 165 16.33 -0.02 8.81
C GLN A 165 15.56 -1.25 8.30
N LEU A 166 14.82 -1.09 7.19
CA LEU A 166 13.86 -2.11 6.74
C LEU A 166 14.52 -3.46 6.39
N PRO A 167 15.66 -3.53 5.68
CA PRO A 167 16.30 -4.82 5.39
C PRO A 167 16.69 -5.60 6.63
N GLU A 168 17.20 -4.91 7.66
CA GLU A 168 17.58 -5.54 8.92
C GLU A 168 16.36 -6.00 9.74
N LEU A 169 15.28 -5.22 9.75
CA LEU A 169 14.04 -5.61 10.42
C LEU A 169 13.43 -6.86 9.78
N LEU A 170 13.39 -6.92 8.45
CA LEU A 170 12.90 -8.09 7.72
C LEU A 170 13.77 -9.33 8.00
N ARG A 171 15.09 -9.18 8.02
CA ARG A 171 16.00 -10.27 8.35
C ARG A 171 15.75 -10.83 9.76
N LYS A 172 15.52 -9.96 10.75
CA LYS A 172 15.21 -10.37 12.13
C LYS A 172 13.89 -11.13 12.21
N LEU A 173 12.85 -10.71 11.50
CA LEU A 173 11.58 -11.44 11.46
C LEU A 173 11.77 -12.84 10.90
N HIS A 174 12.49 -12.95 9.79
CA HIS A 174 12.74 -14.25 9.16
C HIS A 174 13.51 -15.23 10.07
N THR A 175 14.48 -14.74 10.84
CA THR A 175 15.26 -15.59 11.79
C THR A 175 14.47 -16.00 13.03
N CYS A 176 13.50 -15.19 13.49
CA CYS A 176 12.68 -15.52 14.65
C CYS A 176 11.69 -16.66 14.40
N ASP A 177 11.22 -16.85 13.17
CA ASP A 177 10.29 -17.94 12.84
C ASP A 177 10.98 -19.29 12.63
N VAL A 178 12.24 -19.30 12.22
CA VAL A 178 13.03 -20.55 12.04
C VAL A 178 13.28 -21.27 13.37
N HIS A 179 13.16 -20.59 14.51
CA HIS A 179 13.42 -21.17 15.85
C HIS A 179 12.15 -21.56 16.60
N LYS A 180 10.97 -21.48 15.97
CA LYS A 180 9.68 -21.84 16.57
C LYS A 180 9.07 -23.15 16.02
N ASN A 181 9.78 -23.87 15.16
CA ASN A 181 9.38 -25.18 14.63
C ASN A 181 10.22 -26.30 15.24
#